data_3fa0824349da19224a65a42dd6330245
#
_entry.id   3fa0824349da19224a65a42dd6330245
#
_cell.length_a   1.000
_cell.length_b   1.000
_cell.length_c   1.000
_cell.angle_alpha   90.00
_cell.angle_beta   90.00
_cell.angle_gamma   90.00
#
_symmetry.space_group_name_H-M   'P 1'
#
loop_
_entity.id
_entity.type
_entity.pdbx_description
1 polymer ?
#
loop_
_entity_poly.entity_id
_entity_poly.type
_entity_poly.pdbx_seq_one_letter_code
_entity_poly.pdbx_strand_id
1 'polypeptide(L)'
;MELTGNLQIVCPIRGQLKVNKRSKDGLTATEEFYRVEAIKFLISKGYPKENFWIEPIIKKFGNSGRNSFRSDFAVLDVPASTISTNEPDDILGHAVIICEVKRDNKKNEYVKNTQVKPMLDFAKKQSTLGLYWDNIEKRVFWIEVTDGIKEIKEGPLTFVPKFGLPIKTTPLTFNTIEPVDSLTETFERIEDILHQASFAPEKRYEIILQLLLTKIFDEHAFEVRGDEPLEIQDYRSLGTSADTTKKKVGDVVKRAISFYGEHLPNKLSDTLPLSGDTLFEILKILAPVKIIHSKRDVVQTFYMKFAKALYKWDMAQYFTPTTVTDFLVDIINPQFGEHIADPACGSADFLVAAFRAARKFNPGFADCIWGVDNSPNAVQVAVLNMLLNGDGKTNIIKDDSLENIEKYAEKYDVITCNPPFGTKIVEKRSMVLRQYDLGFEWYIDETGVLKKTDTLLSLSLIHI
;
A
#
# COMPACT_ATOMS: atom_id res chain seq x y z
N MET A 1 22.53 8.16 3.89
CA MET A 1 23.50 7.16 4.40
C MET A 1 22.93 6.56 5.66
N GLU A 2 21.94 5.64 5.52
CA GLU A 2 21.44 4.90 6.68
C GLU A 2 22.50 3.90 7.07
N LEU A 3 23.00 4.09 8.27
CA LEU A 3 23.85 3.12 8.96
C LEU A 3 23.06 1.81 9.05
N THR A 4 23.45 0.81 8.28
CA THR A 4 23.01 -0.58 8.39
C THR A 4 23.57 -1.18 9.69
N GLY A 5 23.20 -0.59 10.82
CA GLY A 5 23.41 -1.19 12.13
C GLY A 5 22.39 -2.32 12.31
N ASN A 6 22.85 -3.51 12.61
CA ASN A 6 22.04 -4.63 13.09
C ASN A 6 21.24 -4.19 14.33
N LEU A 7 20.08 -3.56 14.10
CA LEU A 7 19.20 -3.11 15.17
C LEU A 7 18.60 -4.35 15.84
N GLN A 8 19.02 -4.62 17.05
CA GLN A 8 18.45 -5.67 17.88
C GLN A 8 16.99 -5.35 18.21
N ILE A 9 16.17 -6.38 18.26
CA ILE A 9 14.76 -6.24 18.60
C ILE A 9 14.61 -6.05 20.10
N VAL A 10 13.85 -5.03 20.51
CA VAL A 10 13.44 -4.82 21.90
C VAL A 10 12.01 -5.32 22.08
N CYS A 11 11.84 -6.41 22.82
CA CYS A 11 10.54 -6.96 23.18
C CYS A 11 10.02 -6.32 24.48
N PRO A 12 8.76 -5.82 24.52
CA PRO A 12 8.19 -5.23 25.72
C PRO A 12 8.12 -6.17 26.94
N ILE A 13 8.18 -7.49 26.70
CA ILE A 13 8.06 -8.54 27.72
C ILE A 13 9.43 -9.13 28.08
N ARG A 14 10.28 -9.39 27.07
CA ARG A 14 11.57 -10.10 27.23
C ARG A 14 12.79 -9.18 27.22
N GLY A 15 12.59 -7.87 27.06
CA GLY A 15 13.69 -6.91 26.94
C GLY A 15 14.44 -7.03 25.60
N GLN A 16 15.72 -6.71 25.60
CA GLN A 16 16.55 -6.74 24.40
C GLN A 16 16.83 -8.19 23.96
N LEU A 17 16.49 -8.51 22.73
CA LEU A 17 16.65 -9.84 22.16
C LEU A 17 17.98 -9.94 21.38
N LYS A 18 18.61 -11.12 21.41
CA LYS A 18 19.81 -11.43 20.61
C LYS A 18 19.48 -11.73 19.13
N VAL A 19 18.32 -11.27 18.64
CA VAL A 19 17.82 -11.49 17.29
C VAL A 19 17.75 -10.17 16.56
N ASN A 20 18.24 -10.15 15.33
CA ASN A 20 18.18 -8.97 14.48
C ASN A 20 16.77 -8.75 13.93
N LYS A 21 16.44 -7.48 13.68
CA LYS A 21 15.16 -7.09 13.07
C LYS A 21 14.98 -7.69 11.67
N ARG A 22 16.05 -7.84 10.90
CA ARG A 22 16.06 -8.42 9.55
C ARG A 22 16.80 -9.73 9.51
N SER A 23 16.40 -10.59 8.58
CA SER A 23 17.07 -11.86 8.30
C SER A 23 18.47 -11.66 7.69
N LYS A 24 19.21 -12.74 7.46
CA LYS A 24 20.59 -12.68 6.91
C LYS A 24 20.69 -12.02 5.54
N ASP A 25 19.61 -12.00 4.77
CA ASP A 25 19.51 -11.31 3.47
C ASP A 25 19.41 -9.77 3.61
N GLY A 26 19.21 -9.25 4.81
CA GLY A 26 19.04 -7.83 5.10
C GLY A 26 17.73 -7.22 4.58
N LEU A 27 16.91 -7.96 3.85
CA LEU A 27 15.73 -7.48 3.13
C LEU A 27 14.44 -7.80 3.88
N THR A 28 14.30 -9.02 4.39
CA THR A 28 13.07 -9.49 5.04
C THR A 28 13.15 -9.36 6.56
N ALA A 29 12.03 -9.03 7.21
CA ALA A 29 11.93 -9.04 8.65
C ALA A 29 11.94 -10.49 9.19
N THR A 30 12.40 -10.67 10.43
CA THR A 30 12.40 -11.98 11.08
C THR A 30 11.01 -12.29 11.66
N GLU A 31 10.70 -13.56 11.89
CA GLU A 31 9.46 -13.97 12.57
C GLU A 31 9.35 -13.33 13.95
N GLU A 32 10.48 -13.21 14.65
CA GLU A 32 10.56 -12.56 15.96
C GLU A 32 10.17 -11.06 15.89
N PHE A 33 10.45 -10.38 14.79
CA PHE A 33 9.98 -9.01 14.57
C PHE A 33 8.45 -8.95 14.59
N TYR A 34 7.79 -9.82 13.83
CA TYR A 34 6.32 -9.86 13.79
C TYR A 34 5.72 -10.33 15.11
N ARG A 35 6.38 -11.24 15.84
CA ARG A 35 5.97 -11.63 17.19
C ARG A 35 5.94 -10.42 18.13
N VAL A 36 6.99 -9.59 18.09
CA VAL A 36 7.05 -8.36 18.90
C VAL A 36 6.00 -7.33 18.48
N GLU A 37 5.72 -7.21 17.18
CA GLU A 37 4.65 -6.33 16.69
C GLU A 37 3.26 -6.79 17.20
N ALA A 38 2.97 -8.09 17.16
CA ALA A 38 1.74 -8.64 17.71
C ALA A 38 1.62 -8.38 19.23
N ILE A 39 2.71 -8.54 19.98
CA ILE A 39 2.76 -8.23 21.41
C ILE A 39 2.49 -6.74 21.66
N LYS A 40 3.14 -5.83 20.92
CA LYS A 40 2.93 -4.38 21.05
C LYS A 40 1.49 -3.98 20.75
N PHE A 41 0.91 -4.57 19.69
CA PHE A 41 -0.49 -4.35 19.37
C PHE A 41 -1.42 -4.72 20.53
N LEU A 42 -1.23 -5.88 21.14
CA LEU A 42 -2.06 -6.30 22.27
C LEU A 42 -1.85 -5.40 23.50
N ILE A 43 -0.63 -4.99 23.79
CA ILE A 43 -0.33 -4.02 24.85
C ILE A 43 -1.06 -2.69 24.59
N SER A 44 -1.09 -2.21 23.34
CA SER A 44 -1.82 -0.99 22.97
C SER A 44 -3.34 -1.12 23.16
N LYS A 45 -3.88 -2.35 23.12
CA LYS A 45 -5.28 -2.68 23.44
C LYS A 45 -5.53 -2.86 24.95
N GLY A 46 -4.51 -2.61 25.79
CA GLY A 46 -4.63 -2.68 27.26
C GLY A 46 -4.37 -4.06 27.86
N TYR A 47 -3.82 -5.02 27.11
CA TYR A 47 -3.42 -6.32 27.65
C TYR A 47 -2.18 -6.15 28.54
N PRO A 48 -2.23 -6.56 29.83
CA PRO A 48 -1.12 -6.35 30.76
C PRO A 48 0.12 -7.16 30.37
N LYS A 49 1.30 -6.58 30.52
CA LYS A 49 2.58 -7.22 30.14
C LYS A 49 2.85 -8.49 30.94
N GLU A 50 2.48 -8.49 32.18
CA GLU A 50 2.63 -9.62 33.13
C GLU A 50 1.77 -10.83 32.78
N ASN A 51 0.76 -10.66 31.92
CA ASN A 51 -0.17 -11.71 31.51
C ASN A 51 0.31 -12.50 30.28
N PHE A 52 1.43 -12.13 29.68
CA PHE A 52 1.97 -12.83 28.50
C PHE A 52 2.78 -14.06 28.90
N TRP A 53 2.46 -15.19 28.25
CA TRP A 53 3.21 -16.43 28.32
C TRP A 53 3.82 -16.75 26.96
N ILE A 54 5.15 -16.79 26.87
CA ILE A 54 5.87 -17.02 25.62
C ILE A 54 6.06 -18.53 25.41
N GLU A 55 5.79 -19.00 24.20
CA GLU A 55 5.91 -20.39 23.74
C GLU A 55 5.18 -21.41 24.64
N PRO A 56 3.88 -21.17 24.98
CA PRO A 56 3.12 -22.11 25.78
C PRO A 56 2.94 -23.45 25.07
N ILE A 57 2.93 -24.52 25.86
CA ILE A 57 2.55 -25.84 25.38
C ILE A 57 1.02 -25.91 25.36
N ILE A 58 0.45 -26.11 24.17
CA ILE A 58 -1.01 -26.21 23.98
C ILE A 58 -1.45 -27.68 24.13
N LYS A 59 -0.65 -28.61 23.64
CA LYS A 59 -0.91 -30.05 23.74
C LYS A 59 0.37 -30.85 23.82
N LYS A 60 0.42 -31.80 24.75
CA LYS A 60 1.51 -32.80 24.83
C LYS A 60 1.06 -34.07 24.09
N PHE A 61 1.97 -34.65 23.28
CA PHE A 61 1.76 -35.94 22.64
C PHE A 61 2.76 -36.95 23.21
N GLY A 62 2.23 -37.98 23.87
CA GLY A 62 3.01 -39.04 24.51
C GLY A 62 3.64 -38.64 25.84
N ASN A 63 4.14 -39.64 26.57
CA ASN A 63 4.66 -39.47 27.95
C ASN A 63 5.97 -38.68 28.07
N SER A 64 6.73 -38.53 26.97
CA SER A 64 8.03 -37.86 27.00
C SER A 64 7.98 -36.34 26.77
N GLY A 65 6.81 -35.79 26.36
CA GLY A 65 6.65 -34.37 26.09
C GLY A 65 7.50 -33.82 24.92
N ARG A 66 8.28 -34.68 24.24
CA ARG A 66 9.16 -34.26 23.12
C ARG A 66 8.36 -33.81 21.89
N ASN A 67 7.21 -34.41 21.68
CA ASN A 67 6.27 -33.98 20.63
C ASN A 67 5.16 -33.15 21.30
N SER A 68 5.30 -31.83 21.30
CA SER A 68 4.32 -30.92 21.86
C SER A 68 3.85 -29.94 20.80
N PHE A 69 2.56 -29.66 20.78
CA PHE A 69 1.98 -28.57 20.03
C PHE A 69 2.11 -27.29 20.84
N ARG A 70 2.76 -26.26 20.27
CA ARG A 70 3.05 -25.00 20.93
C ARG A 70 2.50 -23.86 20.10
N SER A 71 2.20 -22.74 20.74
CA SER A 71 1.98 -21.47 20.07
C SER A 71 3.13 -20.51 20.33
N ASP A 72 3.21 -19.43 19.58
CA ASP A 72 4.24 -18.42 19.74
C ASP A 72 4.13 -17.67 21.07
N PHE A 73 2.90 -17.33 21.46
CA PHE A 73 2.59 -16.83 22.80
C PHE A 73 1.10 -16.97 23.12
N ALA A 74 0.78 -16.89 24.39
CA ALA A 74 -0.58 -16.73 24.89
C ALA A 74 -0.67 -15.49 25.77
N VAL A 75 -1.87 -14.92 25.88
CA VAL A 75 -2.19 -13.92 26.89
C VAL A 75 -3.21 -14.52 27.84
N LEU A 76 -2.96 -14.37 29.13
CA LEU A 76 -3.76 -14.95 30.20
C LEU A 76 -4.62 -13.89 30.87
N ASP A 77 -5.71 -14.28 31.51
CA ASP A 77 -6.54 -13.37 32.32
C ASP A 77 -5.95 -13.07 33.71
N VAL A 78 -4.85 -13.76 34.07
CA VAL A 78 -4.07 -13.57 35.29
C VAL A 78 -2.60 -13.36 34.96
N PRO A 79 -1.81 -12.76 35.85
CA PRO A 79 -0.35 -12.68 35.66
C PRO A 79 0.28 -14.07 35.47
N ALA A 80 1.16 -14.19 34.47
CA ALA A 80 1.82 -15.46 34.15
C ALA A 80 2.60 -16.05 35.35
N SER A 81 3.10 -15.21 36.25
CA SER A 81 3.77 -15.61 37.49
C SER A 81 2.88 -16.33 38.51
N THR A 82 1.56 -16.24 38.38
CA THR A 82 0.61 -16.93 39.28
C THR A 82 0.40 -18.40 38.87
N ILE A 83 0.80 -18.78 37.66
CA ILE A 83 0.70 -20.16 37.17
C ILE A 83 1.98 -20.89 37.53
N SER A 84 1.86 -21.86 38.40
CA SER A 84 3.00 -22.58 38.97
C SER A 84 3.53 -23.71 38.09
N THR A 85 2.77 -24.14 37.08
CA THR A 85 3.12 -25.28 36.22
C THR A 85 3.05 -24.88 34.75
N ASN A 86 3.87 -25.54 33.90
CA ASN A 86 3.79 -25.41 32.45
C ASN A 86 2.92 -26.53 31.84
N GLU A 87 1.87 -26.92 32.57
CA GLU A 87 0.91 -27.90 32.09
C GLU A 87 -0.12 -27.21 31.17
N PRO A 88 -0.45 -27.82 30.01
CA PRO A 88 -1.38 -27.24 29.05
C PRO A 88 -2.73 -26.84 29.66
N ASP A 89 -3.27 -27.67 30.55
CA ASP A 89 -4.58 -27.44 31.15
C ASP A 89 -4.60 -26.19 32.05
N ASP A 90 -3.52 -25.90 32.78
CA ASP A 90 -3.41 -24.72 33.64
C ASP A 90 -3.32 -23.45 32.79
N ILE A 91 -2.48 -23.47 31.73
CA ILE A 91 -2.32 -22.33 30.82
C ILE A 91 -3.61 -22.08 30.04
N LEU A 92 -4.21 -23.12 29.45
CA LEU A 92 -5.43 -23.00 28.65
C LEU A 92 -6.66 -22.62 29.48
N GLY A 93 -6.66 -22.95 30.78
CA GLY A 93 -7.67 -22.52 31.75
C GLY A 93 -7.73 -21.01 31.90
N HIS A 94 -6.61 -20.31 31.68
CA HIS A 94 -6.45 -18.88 31.82
C HIS A 94 -6.27 -18.14 30.49
N ALA A 95 -6.08 -18.82 29.37
CA ALA A 95 -5.83 -18.21 28.09
C ALA A 95 -7.03 -17.40 27.56
N VAL A 96 -6.82 -16.12 27.29
CA VAL A 96 -7.77 -15.22 26.62
C VAL A 96 -7.40 -15.00 25.16
N ILE A 97 -6.10 -15.09 24.81
CA ILE A 97 -5.60 -15.09 23.44
C ILE A 97 -4.52 -16.17 23.30
N ILE A 98 -4.54 -16.87 22.16
CA ILE A 98 -3.48 -17.78 21.73
C ILE A 98 -3.04 -17.30 20.35
N CYS A 99 -1.75 -17.05 20.16
CA CYS A 99 -1.22 -16.42 18.95
C CYS A 99 -0.23 -17.31 18.22
N GLU A 100 -0.37 -17.35 16.91
CA GLU A 100 0.58 -17.95 15.99
C GLU A 100 1.10 -16.90 15.01
N VAL A 101 2.43 -16.80 14.90
CA VAL A 101 3.13 -15.81 14.07
C VAL A 101 3.92 -16.51 12.99
N LYS A 102 3.96 -15.93 11.81
CA LYS A 102 4.79 -16.40 10.70
C LYS A 102 5.56 -15.24 10.08
N ARG A 103 6.71 -15.57 9.53
CA ARG A 103 7.55 -14.59 8.84
C ARG A 103 6.94 -14.10 7.54
N ASP A 104 6.26 -14.99 6.81
CA ASP A 104 5.68 -14.72 5.51
C ASP A 104 4.30 -15.39 5.34
N ASN A 105 3.57 -14.93 4.34
CA ASN A 105 2.19 -15.35 4.06
C ASN A 105 2.07 -16.61 3.17
N LYS A 106 3.17 -17.28 2.83
CA LYS A 106 3.18 -18.38 1.84
C LYS A 106 2.31 -19.58 2.19
N LYS A 107 2.13 -19.84 3.47
CA LYS A 107 1.36 -20.99 3.98
C LYS A 107 0.26 -20.56 4.94
N ASN A 108 -0.26 -19.34 4.80
CA ASN A 108 -1.24 -18.75 5.72
C ASN A 108 -2.46 -19.66 5.96
N GLU A 109 -3.12 -20.14 4.91
CA GLU A 109 -4.30 -21.00 5.04
C GLU A 109 -3.97 -22.33 5.73
N TYR A 110 -2.83 -22.94 5.38
CA TYR A 110 -2.37 -24.15 6.06
C TYR A 110 -2.16 -23.90 7.55
N VAL A 111 -1.45 -22.83 7.93
CA VAL A 111 -1.20 -22.50 9.34
C VAL A 111 -2.48 -22.17 10.09
N LYS A 112 -3.37 -21.37 9.51
CA LYS A 112 -4.68 -21.06 10.11
C LYS A 112 -5.49 -22.31 10.39
N ASN A 113 -5.56 -23.23 9.43
CA ASN A 113 -6.37 -24.46 9.54
C ASN A 113 -5.73 -25.56 10.39
N THR A 114 -4.39 -25.66 10.44
CA THR A 114 -3.68 -26.74 11.16
C THR A 114 -3.08 -26.34 12.50
N GLN A 115 -2.95 -25.04 12.75
CA GLN A 115 -2.39 -24.51 13.99
C GLN A 115 -3.40 -23.63 14.74
N VAL A 116 -3.83 -22.49 14.17
CA VAL A 116 -4.65 -21.52 14.90
C VAL A 116 -6.03 -22.06 15.28
N LYS A 117 -6.79 -22.59 14.31
CA LYS A 117 -8.13 -23.14 14.59
C LYS A 117 -8.11 -24.32 15.57
N PRO A 118 -7.19 -25.32 15.42
CA PRO A 118 -7.08 -26.40 16.40
C PRO A 118 -6.67 -25.93 17.81
N MET A 119 -5.89 -24.85 17.95
CA MET A 119 -5.61 -24.28 19.28
C MET A 119 -6.86 -23.83 20.02
N LEU A 120 -7.86 -23.32 19.29
CA LEU A 120 -9.14 -22.93 19.87
C LEU A 120 -9.97 -24.14 20.33
N ASP A 121 -9.84 -25.28 19.69
CA ASP A 121 -10.52 -26.53 20.11
C ASP A 121 -9.97 -27.04 21.46
N PHE A 122 -8.71 -26.74 21.76
CA PHE A 122 -8.10 -27.06 23.06
C PHE A 122 -8.35 -25.99 24.15
N ALA A 123 -8.81 -24.79 23.77
CA ALA A 123 -9.10 -23.73 24.70
C ALA A 123 -10.20 -24.14 25.69
N LYS A 124 -9.98 -23.85 26.97
CA LYS A 124 -10.96 -24.17 28.04
C LYS A 124 -12.07 -23.12 28.14
N LYS A 125 -11.80 -21.89 27.67
CA LYS A 125 -12.79 -20.80 27.64
C LYS A 125 -13.31 -20.61 26.23
N GLN A 126 -14.62 -20.59 26.08
CA GLN A 126 -15.26 -20.28 24.80
C GLN A 126 -14.91 -18.86 24.30
N SER A 127 -14.59 -17.95 25.22
CA SER A 127 -14.19 -16.58 24.91
C SER A 127 -12.72 -16.45 24.50
N THR A 128 -11.93 -17.53 24.46
CA THR A 128 -10.54 -17.50 24.00
C THR A 128 -10.49 -17.16 22.52
N LEU A 129 -9.62 -16.23 22.15
CA LEU A 129 -9.40 -15.81 20.79
C LEU A 129 -8.12 -16.46 20.22
N GLY A 130 -8.17 -16.90 18.98
CA GLY A 130 -6.98 -17.25 18.20
C GLY A 130 -6.50 -16.02 17.44
N LEU A 131 -5.19 -15.80 17.39
CA LEU A 131 -4.61 -14.72 16.63
C LEU A 131 -3.61 -15.30 15.63
N TYR A 132 -3.76 -14.94 14.37
CA TYR A 132 -2.79 -15.19 13.31
C TYR A 132 -2.13 -13.88 12.88
N TRP A 133 -0.80 -13.90 12.72
CA TRP A 133 -0.02 -12.72 12.36
C TRP A 133 1.13 -13.07 11.43
N ASP A 134 1.19 -12.42 10.26
CA ASP A 134 2.35 -12.47 9.37
C ASP A 134 2.68 -11.09 8.78
N ASN A 135 3.52 -11.03 7.76
CA ASN A 135 3.92 -9.79 7.09
C ASN A 135 2.78 -9.09 6.34
N ILE A 136 1.76 -9.83 5.92
CA ILE A 136 0.65 -9.33 5.09
C ILE A 136 -0.68 -9.42 5.82
N GLU A 137 -0.97 -10.57 6.39
CA GLU A 137 -2.28 -10.91 6.93
C GLU A 137 -2.25 -10.97 8.45
N LYS A 138 -3.26 -10.39 9.08
CA LYS A 138 -3.47 -10.38 10.52
C LYS A 138 -4.93 -10.64 10.80
N ARG A 139 -5.23 -11.79 11.45
CA ARG A 139 -6.60 -12.24 11.66
C ARG A 139 -6.84 -12.67 13.10
N VAL A 140 -8.05 -12.40 13.58
CA VAL A 140 -8.55 -12.93 14.84
C VAL A 140 -9.60 -14.00 14.58
N PHE A 141 -9.59 -15.05 15.38
CA PHE A 141 -10.51 -16.19 15.33
C PHE A 141 -11.21 -16.30 16.67
N TRP A 142 -12.50 -16.67 16.62
CA TRP A 142 -13.29 -16.91 17.82
C TRP A 142 -14.30 -18.04 17.58
N ILE A 143 -14.77 -18.63 18.68
CA ILE A 143 -15.79 -19.65 18.65
C ILE A 143 -17.15 -18.99 18.80
N GLU A 144 -18.04 -19.21 17.86
CA GLU A 144 -19.46 -18.88 17.94
C GLU A 144 -20.27 -20.16 18.11
N VAL A 145 -21.25 -20.14 18.99
CA VAL A 145 -22.15 -21.27 19.22
C VAL A 145 -23.57 -20.85 18.86
N THR A 146 -24.10 -21.42 17.79
CA THR A 146 -25.47 -21.18 17.33
C THR A 146 -26.19 -22.53 17.30
N ASP A 147 -27.31 -22.63 17.98
CA ASP A 147 -28.11 -23.88 18.09
C ASP A 147 -27.30 -25.11 18.54
N GLY A 148 -26.33 -24.90 19.43
CA GLY A 148 -25.44 -25.95 19.95
C GLY A 148 -24.30 -26.36 19.00
N ILE A 149 -24.23 -25.80 17.81
CA ILE A 149 -23.16 -26.04 16.83
C ILE A 149 -22.05 -25.02 17.06
N LYS A 150 -20.83 -25.51 17.26
CA LYS A 150 -19.62 -24.68 17.35
C LYS A 150 -19.10 -24.38 15.95
N GLU A 151 -18.96 -23.09 15.65
CA GLU A 151 -18.28 -22.62 14.43
C GLU A 151 -17.12 -21.71 14.80
N ILE A 152 -15.98 -21.87 14.11
CA ILE A 152 -14.87 -20.91 14.24
C ILE A 152 -15.05 -19.84 13.19
N LYS A 153 -15.29 -18.62 13.66
CA LYS A 153 -15.39 -17.40 12.85
C LYS A 153 -14.03 -16.74 12.78
N GLU A 154 -13.81 -15.90 11.78
CA GLU A 154 -12.62 -15.09 11.62
C GLU A 154 -12.95 -13.66 11.22
N GLY A 155 -12.08 -12.71 11.59
CA GLY A 155 -12.25 -11.30 11.27
C GLY A 155 -10.94 -10.51 11.36
N PRO A 156 -10.98 -9.23 11.00
CA PRO A 156 -9.83 -8.34 11.07
C PRO A 156 -9.41 -8.04 12.53
N LEU A 157 -8.20 -7.52 12.73
CA LEU A 157 -7.69 -7.16 14.07
C LEU A 157 -8.53 -6.14 14.83
N THR A 158 -9.34 -5.35 14.13
CA THR A 158 -10.27 -4.41 14.77
C THR A 158 -11.27 -5.11 15.68
N PHE A 159 -11.50 -6.41 15.48
CA PHE A 159 -12.38 -7.22 16.33
C PHE A 159 -11.72 -7.68 17.63
N VAL A 160 -10.38 -7.58 17.74
CA VAL A 160 -9.69 -7.85 19.01
C VAL A 160 -10.12 -6.81 20.03
N PRO A 161 -10.80 -7.21 21.11
CA PRO A 161 -11.34 -6.27 22.09
C PRO A 161 -10.22 -5.68 22.97
N LYS A 162 -10.55 -4.66 23.75
CA LYS A 162 -9.70 -4.27 24.89
C LYS A 162 -9.72 -5.39 25.92
N PHE A 163 -8.63 -5.53 26.70
CA PHE A 163 -8.53 -6.54 27.74
C PHE A 163 -9.75 -6.54 28.67
N GLY A 164 -10.28 -7.72 28.94
CA GLY A 164 -11.47 -7.90 29.78
C GLY A 164 -12.82 -7.62 29.10
N LEU A 165 -12.85 -7.20 27.84
CA LEU A 165 -14.09 -6.99 27.10
C LEU A 165 -14.36 -8.15 26.12
N PRO A 166 -15.64 -8.44 25.81
CA PRO A 166 -15.99 -9.42 24.79
C PRO A 166 -15.65 -8.92 23.37
N ILE A 167 -15.51 -9.87 22.43
CA ILE A 167 -15.34 -9.55 21.02
C ILE A 167 -16.59 -8.82 20.48
N LYS A 168 -16.36 -7.78 19.70
CA LYS A 168 -17.39 -7.08 18.94
C LYS A 168 -16.96 -7.00 17.48
N THR A 169 -17.83 -7.42 16.57
CA THR A 169 -17.63 -7.25 15.15
C THR A 169 -17.92 -5.80 14.77
N THR A 170 -16.90 -5.04 14.48
CA THR A 170 -17.01 -3.63 14.07
C THR A 170 -16.52 -3.45 12.65
N PRO A 171 -17.25 -2.72 11.80
CA PRO A 171 -16.78 -2.40 10.46
C PRO A 171 -15.41 -1.70 10.48
N LEU A 172 -14.63 -1.90 9.42
CA LEU A 172 -13.42 -1.12 9.17
C LEU A 172 -13.80 0.32 8.85
N THR A 173 -13.04 1.26 9.41
CA THR A 173 -13.17 2.70 9.17
C THR A 173 -11.82 3.26 8.71
N PHE A 174 -11.80 4.45 8.13
CA PHE A 174 -10.53 5.07 7.71
C PHE A 174 -9.53 5.23 8.85
N ASN A 175 -10.02 5.47 10.07
CA ASN A 175 -9.18 5.62 11.26
C ASN A 175 -8.64 4.28 11.80
N THR A 176 -9.23 3.14 11.42
CA THR A 176 -8.83 1.81 11.90
C THR A 176 -7.96 1.02 10.93
N ILE A 177 -7.92 1.42 9.65
CA ILE A 177 -6.98 0.82 8.69
C ILE A 177 -5.59 1.43 8.88
N GLU A 178 -4.55 0.64 8.59
CA GLU A 178 -3.16 1.03 8.85
C GLU A 178 -2.31 0.93 7.58
N PRO A 179 -1.32 1.84 7.42
CA PRO A 179 -0.35 1.72 6.35
C PRO A 179 0.50 0.45 6.55
N VAL A 180 0.92 -0.15 5.46
CA VAL A 180 1.78 -1.36 5.46
C VAL A 180 3.21 -1.01 5.09
N ASP A 181 4.15 -1.89 5.47
CA ASP A 181 5.56 -1.75 5.12
C ASP A 181 5.82 -2.03 3.63
N SER A 182 4.95 -2.81 2.97
CA SER A 182 5.10 -3.16 1.56
C SER A 182 3.74 -3.37 0.87
N LEU A 183 3.38 -2.46 -0.01
CA LEU A 183 2.23 -2.65 -0.92
C LEU A 183 2.54 -3.72 -1.98
N THR A 184 3.80 -3.86 -2.37
CA THR A 184 4.24 -4.86 -3.35
C THR A 184 3.90 -6.27 -2.89
N GLU A 185 4.26 -6.64 -1.65
CA GLU A 185 3.98 -7.96 -1.09
C GLU A 185 2.47 -8.22 -0.99
N THR A 186 1.69 -7.21 -0.60
CA THR A 186 0.22 -7.29 -0.53
C THR A 186 -0.38 -7.65 -1.90
N PHE A 187 0.04 -6.93 -2.95
CA PHE A 187 -0.52 -7.16 -4.28
C PHE A 187 0.07 -8.39 -4.99
N GLU A 188 1.29 -8.81 -4.69
CA GLU A 188 1.80 -10.11 -5.12
C GLU A 188 0.95 -11.26 -4.57
N ARG A 189 0.54 -11.15 -3.31
CA ARG A 189 -0.36 -12.14 -2.73
C ARG A 189 -1.74 -12.13 -3.38
N ILE A 190 -2.27 -10.96 -3.75
CA ILE A 190 -3.51 -10.87 -4.54
C ILE A 190 -3.31 -11.51 -5.92
N GLU A 191 -2.17 -11.28 -6.55
CA GLU A 191 -1.84 -11.93 -7.83
C GLU A 191 -1.82 -13.46 -7.72
N ASP A 192 -1.23 -14.00 -6.64
CA ASP A 192 -1.24 -15.44 -6.37
C ASP A 192 -2.67 -15.99 -6.24
N ILE A 193 -3.57 -15.29 -5.54
CA ILE A 193 -4.98 -15.68 -5.42
C ILE A 193 -5.65 -15.69 -6.80
N LEU A 194 -5.42 -14.67 -7.61
CA LEU A 194 -5.97 -14.57 -8.96
C LEU A 194 -5.37 -15.64 -9.89
N HIS A 195 -4.09 -15.98 -9.72
CA HIS A 195 -3.46 -17.07 -10.45
C HIS A 195 -4.10 -18.44 -10.11
N GLN A 196 -4.31 -18.70 -8.82
CA GLN A 196 -5.00 -19.91 -8.37
C GLN A 196 -6.45 -19.98 -8.89
N ALA A 197 -7.10 -18.83 -9.05
CA ALA A 197 -8.41 -18.71 -9.69
C ALA A 197 -8.37 -18.80 -11.23
N SER A 198 -7.21 -19.15 -11.83
CA SER A 198 -7.00 -19.39 -13.26
C SER A 198 -7.16 -18.17 -14.18
N PHE A 199 -6.96 -16.95 -13.67
CA PHE A 199 -6.93 -15.77 -14.52
C PHE A 199 -5.60 -15.66 -15.31
N ALA A 200 -5.69 -15.27 -16.59
CA ALA A 200 -4.53 -14.97 -17.42
C ALA A 200 -3.74 -13.76 -16.87
N PRO A 201 -2.41 -13.67 -17.09
CA PRO A 201 -1.58 -12.59 -16.54
C PRO A 201 -2.12 -11.20 -16.79
N GLU A 202 -2.51 -10.89 -18.03
CA GLU A 202 -3.03 -9.57 -18.42
C GLU A 202 -4.31 -9.23 -17.63
N LYS A 203 -5.18 -10.24 -17.42
CA LYS A 203 -6.43 -10.04 -16.69
C LYS A 203 -6.19 -9.90 -15.19
N ARG A 204 -5.19 -10.58 -14.63
CA ARG A 204 -4.81 -10.41 -13.23
C ARG A 204 -4.40 -8.97 -12.95
N TYR A 205 -3.56 -8.37 -13.81
CA TYR A 205 -3.12 -7.00 -13.64
C TYR A 205 -4.26 -5.98 -13.80
N GLU A 206 -5.16 -6.21 -14.75
CA GLU A 206 -6.37 -5.37 -14.89
C GLU A 206 -7.21 -5.39 -13.60
N ILE A 207 -7.46 -6.57 -13.04
CA ILE A 207 -8.22 -6.73 -11.78
C ILE A 207 -7.51 -6.05 -10.61
N ILE A 208 -6.19 -6.21 -10.51
CA ILE A 208 -5.40 -5.56 -9.45
C ILE A 208 -5.50 -4.03 -9.56
N LEU A 209 -5.42 -3.49 -10.77
CA LEU A 209 -5.58 -2.06 -10.99
C LEU A 209 -6.98 -1.57 -10.63
N GLN A 210 -8.03 -2.30 -11.01
CA GLN A 210 -9.40 -2.00 -10.61
C GLN A 210 -9.56 -1.98 -9.08
N LEU A 211 -9.01 -2.99 -8.39
CA LEU A 211 -9.06 -3.08 -6.93
C LEU A 211 -8.29 -1.94 -6.25
N LEU A 212 -7.12 -1.58 -6.79
CA LEU A 212 -6.31 -0.48 -6.30
C LEU A 212 -7.06 0.86 -6.39
N LEU A 213 -7.56 1.18 -7.58
CA LEU A 213 -8.34 2.42 -7.80
C LEU A 213 -9.60 2.46 -6.94
N THR A 214 -10.27 1.32 -6.80
CA THR A 214 -11.48 1.22 -5.97
C THR A 214 -11.16 1.46 -4.50
N LYS A 215 -10.06 0.91 -4.02
CA LYS A 215 -9.62 1.10 -2.63
C LYS A 215 -9.21 2.55 -2.35
N ILE A 216 -8.49 3.19 -3.28
CA ILE A 216 -8.13 4.61 -3.17
C ILE A 216 -9.39 5.49 -3.18
N PHE A 217 -10.34 5.19 -4.06
CA PHE A 217 -11.62 5.92 -4.13
C PHE A 217 -12.38 5.85 -2.81
N ASP A 218 -12.49 4.66 -2.23
CA ASP A 218 -13.16 4.43 -0.95
C ASP A 218 -12.45 5.17 0.20
N GLU A 219 -11.13 5.06 0.27
CA GLU A 219 -10.34 5.76 1.30
C GLU A 219 -10.49 7.29 1.22
N HIS A 220 -10.45 7.88 0.02
CA HIS A 220 -10.68 9.31 -0.16
C HIS A 220 -12.09 9.74 0.23
N ALA A 221 -13.10 8.94 -0.11
CA ALA A 221 -14.49 9.25 0.23
C ALA A 221 -14.72 9.30 1.75
N PHE A 222 -13.95 8.53 2.52
CA PHE A 222 -14.08 8.41 3.97
C PHE A 222 -12.96 9.08 4.78
N GLU A 223 -11.98 9.71 4.14
CA GLU A 223 -10.86 10.38 4.84
C GLU A 223 -11.35 11.45 5.82
N VAL A 224 -12.28 12.31 5.41
CA VAL A 224 -12.87 13.37 6.26
C VAL A 224 -13.85 12.80 7.30
N ARG A 225 -14.50 11.69 6.96
CA ARG A 225 -15.49 11.01 7.79
C ARG A 225 -14.90 9.77 8.45
N GLY A 226 -13.71 9.91 9.02
CA GLY A 226 -12.82 8.83 9.42
C GLY A 226 -13.39 7.70 10.28
N ASP A 227 -14.49 7.92 10.99
CA ASP A 227 -15.17 6.95 11.86
C ASP A 227 -16.37 6.25 11.18
N GLU A 228 -16.74 6.67 9.96
CA GLU A 228 -17.76 5.97 9.19
C GLU A 228 -17.19 4.68 8.56
N PRO A 229 -18.02 3.61 8.41
CA PRO A 229 -17.60 2.37 7.79
C PRO A 229 -17.17 2.55 6.35
N LEU A 230 -15.95 2.07 6.01
CA LEU A 230 -15.51 1.93 4.63
C LEU A 230 -16.44 0.98 3.85
N GLU A 231 -16.57 1.20 2.55
CA GLU A 231 -17.36 0.32 1.69
C GLU A 231 -16.55 -0.87 1.15
N ILE A 232 -15.22 -0.75 1.11
CA ILE A 232 -14.33 -1.87 0.74
C ILE A 232 -13.92 -2.64 2.00
N GLN A 233 -14.71 -3.66 2.34
CA GLN A 233 -14.57 -4.50 3.54
C GLN A 233 -14.83 -5.97 3.25
N ASP A 234 -14.37 -6.83 4.16
CA ASP A 234 -14.74 -8.24 4.15
C ASP A 234 -16.12 -8.44 4.82
N TYR A 235 -17.17 -8.14 4.13
CA TYR A 235 -18.54 -8.22 4.65
C TYR A 235 -18.95 -9.59 5.21
N ARG A 236 -18.25 -10.66 4.83
CA ARG A 236 -18.46 -12.01 5.36
C ARG A 236 -18.12 -12.08 6.85
N SER A 237 -17.06 -11.39 7.27
CA SER A 237 -16.73 -11.23 8.70
C SER A 237 -17.79 -10.45 9.47
N LEU A 238 -18.58 -9.64 8.78
CA LEU A 238 -19.72 -8.89 9.34
C LEU A 238 -21.05 -9.65 9.22
N GLY A 239 -21.02 -10.95 8.87
CA GLY A 239 -22.19 -11.80 8.81
C GLY A 239 -22.99 -11.75 7.51
N THR A 240 -22.42 -11.25 6.40
CA THR A 240 -23.09 -11.23 5.10
C THR A 240 -22.60 -12.36 4.18
N SER A 241 -23.40 -12.70 3.15
CA SER A 241 -23.02 -13.69 2.15
C SER A 241 -21.94 -13.17 1.18
N ALA A 242 -21.25 -14.09 0.50
CA ALA A 242 -20.29 -13.79 -0.54
C ALA A 242 -20.92 -13.00 -1.70
N ASP A 243 -22.15 -13.31 -2.10
CA ASP A 243 -22.87 -12.60 -3.17
C ASP A 243 -23.25 -11.17 -2.76
N THR A 244 -23.63 -10.96 -1.50
CA THR A 244 -23.88 -9.61 -0.97
C THR A 244 -22.59 -8.79 -0.97
N THR A 245 -21.48 -9.37 -0.55
CA THR A 245 -20.15 -8.73 -0.61
C THR A 245 -19.79 -8.36 -2.04
N LYS A 246 -19.93 -9.29 -2.99
CA LYS A 246 -19.67 -9.05 -4.40
C LYS A 246 -20.50 -7.90 -4.96
N LYS A 247 -21.81 -7.84 -4.62
CA LYS A 247 -22.69 -6.75 -5.07
C LYS A 247 -22.23 -5.40 -4.51
N LYS A 248 -22.03 -5.29 -3.19
CA LYS A 248 -21.61 -4.04 -2.55
C LYS A 248 -20.29 -3.52 -3.10
N VAL A 249 -19.28 -4.38 -3.18
CA VAL A 249 -17.96 -4.00 -3.72
C VAL A 249 -18.07 -3.65 -5.21
N GLY A 250 -18.87 -4.38 -5.99
CA GLY A 250 -19.13 -4.10 -7.39
C GLY A 250 -19.71 -2.71 -7.63
N ASP A 251 -20.58 -2.24 -6.76
CA ASP A 251 -21.15 -0.88 -6.84
C ASP A 251 -20.07 0.19 -6.57
N VAL A 252 -19.13 -0.07 -5.67
CA VAL A 252 -18.00 0.84 -5.45
C VAL A 252 -17.05 0.85 -6.65
N VAL A 253 -16.76 -0.34 -7.23
CA VAL A 253 -15.94 -0.47 -8.46
C VAL A 253 -16.52 0.40 -9.59
N LYS A 254 -17.81 0.31 -9.85
CA LYS A 254 -18.45 1.14 -10.89
C LYS A 254 -18.25 2.64 -10.65
N ARG A 255 -18.46 3.12 -9.43
CA ARG A 255 -18.25 4.53 -9.07
C ARG A 255 -16.79 4.94 -9.22
N ALA A 256 -15.85 4.13 -8.74
CA ALA A 256 -14.43 4.40 -8.83
C ALA A 256 -13.95 4.46 -10.29
N ILE A 257 -14.31 3.46 -11.11
CA ILE A 257 -13.93 3.43 -12.52
C ILE A 257 -14.60 4.57 -13.32
N SER A 258 -15.83 4.94 -12.99
CA SER A 258 -16.46 6.13 -13.60
C SER A 258 -15.72 7.41 -13.24
N PHE A 259 -15.26 7.55 -11.98
CA PHE A 259 -14.57 8.74 -11.51
C PHE A 259 -13.17 8.88 -12.10
N TYR A 260 -12.37 7.80 -12.05
CA TYR A 260 -10.98 7.83 -12.54
C TYR A 260 -10.86 7.56 -14.05
N GLY A 261 -11.84 6.91 -14.66
CA GLY A 261 -11.80 6.45 -16.06
C GLY A 261 -11.65 7.58 -17.08
N GLU A 262 -12.10 8.78 -16.76
CA GLU A 262 -11.93 9.96 -17.62
C GLU A 262 -10.47 10.42 -17.71
N HIS A 263 -9.68 10.12 -16.69
CA HIS A 263 -8.26 10.50 -16.59
C HIS A 263 -7.30 9.40 -17.10
N LEU A 264 -7.80 8.18 -17.31
CA LEU A 264 -6.97 7.07 -17.76
C LEU A 264 -7.02 6.90 -19.28
N PRO A 265 -5.86 6.87 -19.97
CA PRO A 265 -5.80 6.69 -21.43
C PRO A 265 -6.41 5.36 -21.90
N ASN A 266 -6.32 4.32 -21.07
CA ASN A 266 -6.89 3.01 -21.38
C ASN A 266 -8.16 2.78 -20.57
N LYS A 267 -9.26 2.44 -21.25
CA LYS A 267 -10.52 2.11 -20.58
C LYS A 267 -10.41 0.84 -19.77
N LEU A 268 -10.75 0.93 -18.49
CA LEU A 268 -10.90 -0.22 -17.60
C LEU A 268 -12.37 -0.67 -17.58
N SER A 269 -12.59 -1.96 -17.38
CA SER A 269 -13.93 -2.49 -17.13
C SER A 269 -14.46 -1.96 -15.79
N ASP A 270 -15.74 -1.64 -15.72
CA ASP A 270 -16.44 -1.23 -14.50
C ASP A 270 -16.94 -2.44 -13.67
N THR A 271 -16.59 -3.66 -14.08
CA THR A 271 -17.00 -4.90 -13.43
C THR A 271 -15.80 -5.78 -13.08
N LEU A 272 -15.86 -6.41 -11.90
CA LEU A 272 -14.88 -7.42 -11.48
C LEU A 272 -15.37 -8.82 -11.86
N PRO A 273 -14.60 -9.57 -12.66
CA PRO A 273 -14.97 -10.94 -13.04
C PRO A 273 -14.63 -11.97 -11.96
N LEU A 274 -14.79 -11.62 -10.67
CA LEU A 274 -14.45 -12.46 -9.53
C LEU A 274 -15.66 -13.20 -9.00
N SER A 275 -15.44 -14.42 -8.49
CA SER A 275 -16.43 -15.08 -7.62
C SER A 275 -16.50 -14.35 -6.28
N GLY A 276 -17.61 -14.50 -5.55
CA GLY A 276 -17.73 -13.92 -4.22
C GLY A 276 -16.68 -14.46 -3.23
N ASP A 277 -16.30 -15.73 -3.35
CA ASP A 277 -15.29 -16.35 -2.49
C ASP A 277 -13.88 -15.85 -2.81
N THR A 278 -13.52 -15.75 -4.10
CA THR A 278 -12.22 -15.17 -4.52
C THR A 278 -12.10 -13.71 -4.05
N LEU A 279 -13.18 -12.93 -4.22
CA LEU A 279 -13.20 -11.55 -3.75
C LEU A 279 -13.03 -11.46 -2.22
N PHE A 280 -13.68 -12.36 -1.47
CA PHE A 280 -13.55 -12.40 -0.03
C PHE A 280 -12.10 -12.67 0.41
N GLU A 281 -11.40 -13.64 -0.22
CA GLU A 281 -9.99 -13.92 0.08
C GLU A 281 -9.09 -12.71 -0.21
N ILE A 282 -9.38 -11.97 -1.27
CA ILE A 282 -8.66 -10.71 -1.57
C ILE A 282 -8.96 -9.63 -0.52
N LEU A 283 -10.23 -9.47 -0.13
CA LEU A 283 -10.63 -8.44 0.84
C LEU A 283 -10.04 -8.68 2.24
N LYS A 284 -9.78 -9.93 2.64
CA LYS A 284 -9.10 -10.23 3.91
C LYS A 284 -7.75 -9.52 4.03
N ILE A 285 -7.03 -9.36 2.92
CA ILE A 285 -5.70 -8.74 2.88
C ILE A 285 -5.73 -7.30 2.41
N LEU A 286 -6.63 -6.94 1.51
CA LEU A 286 -6.70 -5.58 0.96
C LEU A 286 -7.47 -4.60 1.86
N ALA A 287 -8.59 -5.01 2.44
CA ALA A 287 -9.46 -4.11 3.17
C ALA A 287 -8.79 -3.43 4.39
N PRO A 288 -7.99 -4.13 5.23
CA PRO A 288 -7.35 -3.50 6.38
C PRO A 288 -6.16 -2.60 6.04
N VAL A 289 -5.69 -2.61 4.78
CA VAL A 289 -4.55 -1.80 4.33
C VAL A 289 -4.99 -0.37 4.04
N LYS A 290 -4.21 0.61 4.52
CA LYS A 290 -4.33 2.01 4.12
C LYS A 290 -3.36 2.28 2.97
N ILE A 291 -3.87 2.70 1.82
CA ILE A 291 -3.06 3.01 0.63
C ILE A 291 -2.71 4.49 0.59
N ILE A 292 -3.72 5.35 0.71
CA ILE A 292 -3.45 6.79 0.78
C ILE A 292 -2.68 7.12 2.05
N HIS A 293 -1.82 8.12 2.00
CA HIS A 293 -0.87 8.47 3.06
C HIS A 293 0.21 7.43 3.39
N SER A 294 0.35 6.38 2.58
CA SER A 294 1.51 5.48 2.68
C SER A 294 2.82 6.22 2.40
N LYS A 295 3.93 5.70 2.91
CA LYS A 295 5.24 6.27 2.63
C LYS A 295 5.52 6.24 1.12
N ARG A 296 6.15 7.31 0.60
CA ARG A 296 6.39 7.48 -0.83
C ARG A 296 7.22 6.35 -1.44
N ASP A 297 8.25 5.90 -0.75
CA ASP A 297 9.11 4.79 -1.19
C ASP A 297 8.34 3.47 -1.33
N VAL A 298 7.42 3.19 -0.42
CA VAL A 298 6.54 2.01 -0.47
C VAL A 298 5.63 2.06 -1.70
N VAL A 299 4.99 3.21 -1.92
CA VAL A 299 4.09 3.44 -3.06
C VAL A 299 4.86 3.38 -4.39
N GLN A 300 6.01 4.07 -4.46
CA GLN A 300 6.83 4.09 -5.67
C GLN A 300 7.36 2.69 -6.02
N THR A 301 7.87 1.95 -5.04
CA THR A 301 8.41 0.59 -5.25
C THR A 301 7.34 -0.36 -5.77
N PHE A 302 6.15 -0.33 -5.16
CA PHE A 302 4.99 -1.09 -5.64
C PHE A 302 4.68 -0.74 -7.09
N TYR A 303 4.57 0.56 -7.36
CA TYR A 303 4.18 1.05 -8.66
C TYR A 303 5.18 0.71 -9.77
N MET A 304 6.47 0.88 -9.52
CA MET A 304 7.52 0.50 -10.48
C MET A 304 7.45 -0.98 -10.85
N LYS A 305 7.26 -1.85 -9.86
CA LYS A 305 7.16 -3.29 -10.10
C LYS A 305 5.89 -3.64 -10.87
N PHE A 306 4.78 -3.04 -10.50
CA PHE A 306 3.47 -3.24 -11.07
C PHE A 306 3.39 -2.72 -12.52
N ALA A 307 3.85 -1.50 -12.76
CA ALA A 307 3.84 -0.90 -14.09
C ALA A 307 4.76 -1.65 -15.07
N LYS A 308 5.93 -2.14 -14.63
CA LYS A 308 6.80 -2.98 -15.45
C LYS A 308 6.10 -4.27 -15.89
N ALA A 309 5.34 -4.89 -15.00
CA ALA A 309 4.58 -6.11 -15.30
C ALA A 309 3.43 -5.86 -16.29
N LEU A 310 2.71 -4.74 -16.14
CA LEU A 310 1.60 -4.35 -17.00
C LEU A 310 2.03 -3.98 -18.42
N TYR A 311 3.09 -3.20 -18.53
CA TYR A 311 3.41 -2.53 -19.79
C TYR A 311 4.58 -3.13 -20.54
N LYS A 312 5.27 -4.14 -20.00
CA LYS A 312 6.44 -4.82 -20.64
C LYS A 312 7.54 -3.87 -21.09
N TRP A 313 7.71 -2.72 -20.43
CA TRP A 313 8.65 -1.67 -20.84
C TRP A 313 9.88 -1.60 -19.97
N ASP A 314 10.92 -1.04 -20.57
CA ASP A 314 12.07 -0.58 -19.82
C ASP A 314 11.76 0.80 -19.22
N MET A 315 11.05 0.77 -18.08
CA MET A 315 10.51 1.95 -17.40
C MET A 315 11.60 2.80 -16.71
N ALA A 316 12.85 2.37 -16.73
CA ALA A 316 13.96 3.13 -16.14
C ALA A 316 14.14 4.53 -16.75
N GLN A 317 13.56 4.77 -17.93
CA GLN A 317 13.59 6.06 -18.61
C GLN A 317 12.65 7.10 -18.03
N TYR A 318 11.65 6.69 -17.25
CA TYR A 318 10.57 7.60 -16.80
C TYR A 318 10.66 7.99 -15.33
N PHE A 319 11.40 7.24 -14.51
CA PHE A 319 11.46 7.49 -13.06
C PHE A 319 12.68 8.32 -12.66
N THR A 320 12.41 9.39 -11.92
CA THR A 320 13.45 10.16 -11.23
C THR A 320 13.55 9.68 -9.79
N PRO A 321 14.77 9.40 -9.25
CA PRO A 321 14.90 8.97 -7.86
C PRO A 321 14.22 9.92 -6.87
N THR A 322 13.45 9.37 -5.94
CA THR A 322 12.67 10.16 -4.97
C THR A 322 13.54 11.08 -4.13
N THR A 323 14.75 10.65 -3.78
CA THR A 323 15.71 11.48 -3.03
C THR A 323 16.13 12.74 -3.78
N VAL A 324 16.20 12.66 -5.11
CA VAL A 324 16.53 13.81 -5.97
C VAL A 324 15.34 14.75 -6.08
N THR A 325 14.16 14.20 -6.36
CA THR A 325 12.95 15.02 -6.51
C THR A 325 12.55 15.69 -5.20
N ASP A 326 12.64 14.99 -4.07
CA ASP A 326 12.36 15.56 -2.75
C ASP A 326 13.35 16.68 -2.41
N PHE A 327 14.65 16.44 -2.64
CA PHE A 327 15.68 17.45 -2.40
C PHE A 327 15.48 18.73 -3.23
N LEU A 328 15.18 18.58 -4.53
CA LEU A 328 14.95 19.73 -5.41
C LEU A 328 13.67 20.48 -5.04
N VAL A 329 12.60 19.78 -4.72
CA VAL A 329 11.36 20.41 -4.27
C VAL A 329 11.53 21.10 -2.91
N ASP A 330 12.31 20.54 -2.00
CA ASP A 330 12.65 21.21 -0.72
C ASP A 330 13.43 22.50 -0.94
N ILE A 331 14.33 22.57 -1.94
CA ILE A 331 15.05 23.79 -2.32
C ILE A 331 14.10 24.83 -2.91
N ILE A 332 13.25 24.40 -3.85
CA ILE A 332 12.28 25.26 -4.53
C ILE A 332 11.27 25.81 -3.52
N ASN A 333 10.87 24.97 -2.57
CA ASN A 333 9.92 25.29 -1.50
C ASN A 333 8.65 25.98 -2.04
N PRO A 334 7.85 25.29 -2.88
CA PRO A 334 6.69 25.90 -3.53
C PRO A 334 5.70 26.45 -2.49
N GLN A 335 5.25 27.67 -2.73
CA GLN A 335 4.39 28.40 -1.82
C GLN A 335 2.90 28.20 -2.14
N PHE A 336 2.06 28.55 -1.19
CA PHE A 336 0.61 28.51 -1.37
C PHE A 336 0.17 29.39 -2.56
N GLY A 337 -0.61 28.80 -3.48
CA GLY A 337 -1.14 29.47 -4.65
C GLY A 337 -0.22 29.50 -5.87
N GLU A 338 1.03 29.01 -5.75
CA GLU A 338 1.90 28.85 -6.90
C GLU A 338 1.47 27.66 -7.78
N HIS A 339 1.47 27.88 -9.07
CA HIS A 339 1.22 26.85 -10.07
C HIS A 339 2.54 26.17 -10.48
N ILE A 340 2.56 24.85 -10.36
CA ILE A 340 3.74 24.03 -10.66
C ILE A 340 3.48 23.19 -11.89
N ALA A 341 4.45 23.14 -12.80
CA ALA A 341 4.37 22.30 -13.98
C ALA A 341 5.62 21.45 -14.20
N ASP A 342 5.42 20.31 -14.85
CA ASP A 342 6.46 19.50 -15.46
C ASP A 342 6.09 19.26 -16.94
N PRO A 343 6.79 19.88 -17.90
CA PRO A 343 6.47 19.82 -19.32
C PRO A 343 6.88 18.50 -20.00
N ALA A 344 7.60 17.61 -19.30
CA ALA A 344 7.95 16.28 -19.75
C ALA A 344 7.90 15.32 -18.54
N CYS A 345 6.70 15.21 -17.96
CA CYS A 345 6.53 14.70 -16.60
C CYS A 345 6.86 13.22 -16.41
N GLY A 346 6.93 12.42 -17.47
CA GLY A 346 7.20 11.00 -17.37
C GLY A 346 6.28 10.31 -16.38
N SER A 347 6.83 9.83 -15.27
CA SER A 347 6.10 9.23 -14.14
C SER A 347 5.55 10.24 -13.14
N ALA A 348 5.71 11.53 -13.35
CA ALA A 348 5.30 12.63 -12.48
C ALA A 348 5.98 12.66 -11.10
N ASP A 349 7.21 12.16 -10.97
CA ASP A 349 7.88 12.06 -9.67
C ASP A 349 8.15 13.43 -9.02
N PHE A 350 8.45 14.47 -9.80
CA PHE A 350 8.56 15.84 -9.32
C PHE A 350 7.23 16.39 -8.82
N LEU A 351 6.17 16.13 -9.59
CA LEU A 351 4.83 16.60 -9.24
C LEU A 351 4.30 15.93 -7.99
N VAL A 352 4.59 14.62 -7.82
CA VAL A 352 4.30 13.88 -6.57
C VAL A 352 5.07 14.48 -5.40
N ALA A 353 6.36 14.82 -5.58
CA ALA A 353 7.16 15.46 -4.54
C ALA A 353 6.56 16.81 -4.13
N ALA A 354 6.22 17.66 -5.11
CA ALA A 354 5.61 18.96 -4.89
C ALA A 354 4.25 18.85 -4.21
N PHE A 355 3.39 17.92 -4.66
CA PHE A 355 2.10 17.65 -4.04
C PHE A 355 2.22 17.26 -2.58
N ARG A 356 3.13 16.33 -2.26
CA ARG A 356 3.34 15.88 -0.88
C ARG A 356 3.93 16.95 0.03
N ALA A 357 4.81 17.80 -0.48
CA ALA A 357 5.38 18.92 0.26
C ALA A 357 4.30 19.95 0.60
N ALA A 358 3.49 20.34 -0.37
CA ALA A 358 2.48 21.39 -0.23
C ALA A 358 1.19 20.92 0.46
N ARG A 359 0.82 19.65 0.32
CA ARG A 359 -0.39 19.07 0.94
C ARG A 359 -0.45 19.25 2.45
N LYS A 360 0.70 19.27 3.12
CA LYS A 360 0.78 19.53 4.58
C LYS A 360 0.16 20.86 4.97
N PHE A 361 0.08 21.80 4.03
CA PHE A 361 -0.38 23.17 4.26
C PHE A 361 -1.73 23.46 3.60
N ASN A 362 -2.08 22.75 2.52
CA ASN A 362 -3.32 23.01 1.79
C ASN A 362 -3.84 21.77 1.04
N PRO A 363 -5.04 21.24 1.40
CA PRO A 363 -5.66 20.12 0.69
C PRO A 363 -6.04 20.40 -0.78
N GLY A 364 -6.26 21.68 -1.14
CA GLY A 364 -6.62 22.12 -2.51
C GLY A 364 -5.45 22.28 -3.46
N PHE A 365 -4.23 21.93 -3.06
CA PHE A 365 -3.02 22.16 -3.85
C PHE A 365 -2.95 21.31 -5.13
N ALA A 366 -3.71 20.21 -5.21
CA ALA A 366 -3.80 19.39 -6.41
C ALA A 366 -4.21 20.17 -7.66
N ASP A 367 -5.05 21.20 -7.50
CA ASP A 367 -5.51 22.05 -8.61
C ASP A 367 -4.38 22.94 -9.18
N CYS A 368 -3.29 23.11 -8.46
CA CYS A 368 -2.14 23.94 -8.85
C CYS A 368 -1.00 23.12 -9.51
N ILE A 369 -1.13 21.80 -9.63
CA ILE A 369 -0.07 20.92 -10.16
C ILE A 369 -0.46 20.40 -11.55
N TRP A 370 0.46 20.57 -12.51
CA TRP A 370 0.24 20.23 -13.91
C TRP A 370 1.37 19.39 -14.48
N GLY A 371 1.05 18.37 -15.26
CA GLY A 371 2.02 17.57 -15.98
C GLY A 371 1.65 17.41 -17.44
N VAL A 372 2.64 17.43 -18.32
CA VAL A 372 2.46 17.19 -19.75
C VAL A 372 3.44 16.10 -20.18
N ASP A 373 2.99 15.14 -20.96
CA ASP A 373 3.84 14.19 -21.65
C ASP A 373 3.21 13.77 -22.98
N ASN A 374 4.04 13.55 -24.00
CA ASN A 374 3.56 13.14 -25.32
C ASN A 374 3.28 11.64 -25.43
N SER A 375 3.83 10.83 -24.50
CA SER A 375 3.60 9.39 -24.43
C SER A 375 2.30 9.07 -23.68
N PRO A 376 1.30 8.43 -24.32
CA PRO A 376 0.08 8.03 -23.62
C PRO A 376 0.35 7.10 -22.44
N ASN A 377 1.43 6.41 -22.53
CA ASN A 377 1.85 5.45 -21.53
C ASN A 377 2.47 6.17 -20.32
N ALA A 378 3.35 7.14 -20.55
CA ALA A 378 3.88 7.98 -19.49
C ALA A 378 2.74 8.72 -18.75
N VAL A 379 1.78 9.27 -19.50
CA VAL A 379 0.58 9.90 -18.93
C VAL A 379 -0.18 8.94 -18.01
N GLN A 380 -0.41 7.70 -18.43
CA GLN A 380 -1.08 6.72 -17.58
C GLN A 380 -0.28 6.41 -16.31
N VAL A 381 1.03 6.30 -16.45
CA VAL A 381 1.95 6.12 -15.33
C VAL A 381 1.87 7.30 -14.36
N ALA A 382 1.95 8.52 -14.89
CA ALA A 382 1.88 9.75 -14.12
C ALA A 382 0.57 9.87 -13.33
N VAL A 383 -0.57 9.65 -14.00
CA VAL A 383 -1.91 9.68 -13.38
C VAL A 383 -1.97 8.70 -12.21
N LEU A 384 -1.55 7.46 -12.42
CA LEU A 384 -1.58 6.44 -11.37
C LEU A 384 -0.63 6.79 -10.21
N ASN A 385 0.56 7.32 -10.50
CA ASN A 385 1.49 7.74 -9.46
C ASN A 385 0.93 8.89 -8.61
N MET A 386 0.31 9.88 -9.23
CA MET A 386 -0.36 10.98 -8.52
C MET A 386 -1.51 10.44 -7.64
N LEU A 387 -2.40 9.60 -8.19
CA LEU A 387 -3.52 9.00 -7.47
C LEU A 387 -3.05 8.17 -6.26
N LEU A 388 -2.03 7.33 -6.43
CA LEU A 388 -1.45 6.53 -5.35
C LEU A 388 -0.87 7.38 -4.22
N ASN A 389 -0.42 8.60 -4.53
CA ASN A 389 0.10 9.53 -3.55
C ASN A 389 -0.98 10.45 -2.95
N GLY A 390 -2.26 10.22 -3.30
CA GLY A 390 -3.40 10.88 -2.69
C GLY A 390 -3.87 12.13 -3.41
N ASP A 391 -3.48 12.31 -4.67
CA ASP A 391 -4.08 13.32 -5.54
C ASP A 391 -5.45 12.82 -6.01
N GLY A 392 -6.52 13.46 -5.57
CA GLY A 392 -7.90 13.12 -5.97
C GLY A 392 -8.30 13.66 -7.35
N LYS A 393 -7.49 14.55 -7.92
CA LYS A 393 -7.63 15.13 -9.27
C LYS A 393 -6.26 15.18 -9.89
N THR A 394 -6.11 14.73 -11.13
CA THR A 394 -4.84 14.88 -11.83
C THR A 394 -4.99 15.82 -13.01
N ASN A 395 -4.13 16.83 -13.07
CA ASN A 395 -3.98 17.71 -14.23
C ASN A 395 -2.82 17.21 -15.11
N ILE A 396 -2.80 15.91 -15.39
CA ILE A 396 -1.84 15.31 -16.31
C ILE A 396 -2.45 15.23 -17.71
N ILE A 397 -1.75 15.82 -18.68
CA ILE A 397 -2.28 16.00 -20.04
C ILE A 397 -1.37 15.28 -21.03
N LYS A 398 -1.97 14.50 -21.96
CA LYS A 398 -1.26 13.98 -23.12
C LYS A 398 -1.15 15.09 -24.15
N ASP A 399 0.01 15.68 -24.31
CA ASP A 399 0.28 16.71 -25.31
C ASP A 399 1.77 16.78 -25.63
N ASP A 400 2.13 17.46 -26.70
CA ASP A 400 3.50 17.84 -27.01
C ASP A 400 3.74 19.28 -26.52
N SER A 401 4.40 19.41 -25.38
CA SER A 401 4.66 20.70 -24.75
C SER A 401 5.51 21.63 -25.62
N LEU A 402 6.33 21.10 -26.53
CA LEU A 402 7.14 21.86 -27.46
C LEU A 402 6.36 22.39 -28.64
N GLU A 403 5.42 21.63 -29.14
CA GLU A 403 4.61 22.04 -30.29
C GLU A 403 3.59 23.13 -29.94
N ASN A 404 3.07 23.11 -28.72
CA ASN A 404 1.99 23.96 -28.26
C ASN A 404 2.41 24.94 -27.15
N ILE A 405 3.59 25.56 -27.26
CA ILE A 405 4.15 26.39 -26.20
C ILE A 405 3.23 27.53 -25.75
N GLU A 406 2.51 28.16 -26.67
CA GLU A 406 1.57 29.25 -26.37
C GLU A 406 0.45 28.81 -25.40
N LYS A 407 0.12 27.52 -25.44
CA LYS A 407 -0.89 26.94 -24.54
C LYS A 407 -0.41 26.92 -23.09
N TYR A 408 0.91 26.84 -22.86
CA TYR A 408 1.53 26.66 -21.55
C TYR A 408 2.31 27.88 -21.06
N ALA A 409 2.68 28.79 -21.95
CA ALA A 409 3.48 29.96 -21.61
C ALA A 409 2.81 30.85 -20.55
N GLU A 410 3.61 31.39 -19.63
CA GLU A 410 3.23 32.36 -18.59
C GLU A 410 2.10 31.91 -17.64
N LYS A 411 1.90 30.57 -17.48
CA LYS A 411 0.83 30.02 -16.63
C LYS A 411 1.33 29.44 -15.31
N TYR A 412 2.63 29.23 -15.18
CA TYR A 412 3.22 28.52 -14.06
C TYR A 412 4.27 29.37 -13.37
N ASP A 413 4.28 29.31 -12.04
CA ASP A 413 5.24 30.01 -11.19
C ASP A 413 6.52 29.18 -11.00
N VAL A 414 6.37 27.85 -11.01
CA VAL A 414 7.46 26.90 -10.82
C VAL A 414 7.42 25.81 -11.92
N ILE A 415 8.57 25.57 -12.53
CA ILE A 415 8.74 24.47 -13.49
C ILE A 415 9.80 23.51 -12.97
N THR A 416 9.47 22.24 -12.92
CA THR A 416 10.37 21.13 -12.61
C THR A 416 10.40 20.19 -13.79
N CYS A 417 11.58 19.74 -14.19
CA CYS A 417 11.68 18.83 -15.34
C CYS A 417 12.95 17.99 -15.29
N ASN A 418 12.80 16.70 -15.57
CA ASN A 418 13.91 15.84 -15.97
C ASN A 418 13.71 15.46 -17.45
N PRO A 419 14.18 16.32 -18.39
CA PRO A 419 13.89 16.15 -19.79
C PRO A 419 14.54 14.88 -20.36
N PRO A 420 14.00 14.30 -21.45
CA PRO A 420 14.58 13.13 -22.08
C PRO A 420 16.00 13.42 -22.59
N PHE A 421 16.93 12.52 -22.28
CA PHE A 421 18.34 12.66 -22.64
C PHE A 421 18.65 12.19 -24.05
N GLY A 422 19.59 12.88 -24.69
CA GLY A 422 20.29 12.44 -25.90
C GLY A 422 19.70 12.91 -27.21
N THR A 423 20.43 12.60 -28.27
CA THR A 423 20.22 13.08 -29.64
C THR A 423 19.08 12.38 -30.41
N LYS A 424 18.38 11.45 -29.75
CA LYS A 424 17.32 10.66 -30.42
C LYS A 424 15.98 11.39 -30.53
N ILE A 425 15.74 12.38 -29.63
CA ILE A 425 14.51 13.19 -29.60
C ILE A 425 14.88 14.60 -29.98
N VAL A 426 14.91 14.86 -31.27
CA VAL A 426 15.31 16.15 -31.84
C VAL A 426 14.13 16.72 -32.62
N GLU A 427 13.72 17.93 -32.26
CA GLU A 427 12.74 18.68 -33.02
C GLU A 427 13.41 19.24 -34.31
N LYS A 428 12.79 19.02 -35.44
CA LYS A 428 13.22 19.49 -36.76
C LYS A 428 12.14 20.22 -37.56
N ARG A 429 10.92 20.22 -37.03
CA ARG A 429 9.78 20.86 -37.71
C ARG A 429 9.95 22.37 -37.67
N SER A 430 10.07 23.00 -38.83
CA SER A 430 10.28 24.44 -38.94
C SER A 430 9.23 25.27 -38.22
N MET A 431 7.98 24.81 -38.23
CA MET A 431 6.89 25.51 -37.56
C MET A 431 7.06 25.55 -36.03
N VAL A 432 7.60 24.47 -35.44
CA VAL A 432 7.88 24.40 -34.00
C VAL A 432 9.14 25.22 -33.67
N LEU A 433 10.23 25.03 -34.43
CA LEU A 433 11.49 25.70 -34.19
C LEU A 433 11.38 27.25 -34.21
N ARG A 434 10.50 27.78 -35.09
CA ARG A 434 10.28 29.23 -35.18
C ARG A 434 9.64 29.84 -33.92
N GLN A 435 9.10 29.05 -33.03
CA GLN A 435 8.53 29.51 -31.77
C GLN A 435 9.61 29.79 -30.69
N TYR A 436 10.84 29.34 -30.93
CA TYR A 436 11.91 29.41 -29.95
C TYR A 436 13.09 30.25 -30.46
N ASP A 437 13.64 31.10 -29.63
CA ASP A 437 14.83 31.88 -29.98
C ASP A 437 16.04 31.00 -30.26
N LEU A 438 16.24 29.92 -29.49
CA LEU A 438 17.29 28.92 -29.73
C LEU A 438 17.03 28.04 -30.98
N GLY A 439 15.84 28.12 -31.58
CA GLY A 439 15.53 27.48 -32.84
C GLY A 439 16.22 28.13 -34.05
N PHE A 440 16.86 29.25 -33.86
CA PHE A 440 17.56 29.99 -34.92
C PHE A 440 19.05 30.02 -34.67
N GLU A 441 19.83 30.11 -35.77
CA GLU A 441 21.25 30.43 -35.69
C GLU A 441 21.42 31.90 -35.36
N TRP A 442 22.41 32.23 -34.47
CA TRP A 442 22.72 33.57 -34.07
C TRP A 442 24.17 33.94 -34.42
N TYR A 443 24.41 35.17 -34.76
CA TYR A 443 25.74 35.68 -35.06
C TYR A 443 25.95 37.08 -34.42
N ILE A 444 27.20 37.43 -34.19
CA ILE A 444 27.58 38.78 -33.78
C ILE A 444 27.95 39.57 -35.02
N ASP A 445 27.29 40.70 -35.26
CA ASP A 445 27.55 41.55 -36.39
C ASP A 445 28.84 42.38 -36.21
N GLU A 446 29.21 43.14 -37.22
CA GLU A 446 30.44 43.99 -37.23
C GLU A 446 30.43 45.07 -36.12
N THR A 447 29.28 45.37 -35.54
CA THR A 447 29.12 46.32 -34.44
C THR A 447 29.13 45.68 -33.04
N GLY A 448 29.31 44.34 -32.99
CA GLY A 448 29.31 43.57 -31.73
C GLY A 448 27.92 43.24 -31.19
N VAL A 449 26.86 43.43 -32.00
CA VAL A 449 25.48 43.13 -31.61
C VAL A 449 25.10 41.72 -32.05
N LEU A 450 24.49 40.95 -31.13
CA LEU A 450 23.97 39.63 -31.37
C LEU A 450 22.70 39.72 -32.24
N LYS A 451 22.68 39.03 -33.39
CA LYS A 451 21.59 39.00 -34.36
C LYS A 451 21.16 37.58 -34.68
N LYS A 452 19.87 37.42 -34.91
CA LYS A 452 19.25 36.14 -35.31
C LYS A 452 19.23 36.01 -36.84
N THR A 453 19.58 34.84 -37.35
CA THR A 453 19.46 34.51 -38.78
C THR A 453 18.12 33.87 -39.09
N ASP A 454 17.81 33.60 -40.34
CA ASP A 454 16.67 32.79 -40.80
C ASP A 454 16.97 31.28 -40.80
N THR A 455 18.20 30.89 -40.50
CA THR A 455 18.61 29.49 -40.43
C THR A 455 18.08 28.82 -39.20
N LEU A 456 17.35 27.73 -39.33
CA LEU A 456 16.81 26.94 -38.26
C LEU A 456 17.76 25.86 -37.77
N LEU A 457 17.95 25.77 -36.49
CA LEU A 457 18.72 24.71 -35.81
C LEU A 457 17.78 23.67 -35.26
N SER A 458 18.16 22.40 -35.34
CA SER A 458 17.42 21.36 -34.66
C SER A 458 17.64 21.44 -33.15
N LEU A 459 16.55 21.41 -32.40
CA LEU A 459 16.54 21.50 -30.91
C LEU A 459 16.14 20.17 -30.29
N SER A 460 16.61 19.91 -29.10
CA SER A 460 16.02 18.93 -28.19
C SER A 460 15.43 19.65 -26.98
N LEU A 461 14.56 18.99 -26.23
CA LEU A 461 13.92 19.56 -25.05
C LEU A 461 14.91 20.17 -24.03
N ILE A 462 16.13 19.63 -24.00
CA ILE A 462 17.21 20.12 -23.13
C ILE A 462 17.72 21.52 -23.53
N HIS A 463 17.43 21.98 -24.75
CA HIS A 463 17.84 23.29 -25.25
C HIS A 463 16.75 24.35 -25.09
N ILE A 464 15.58 23.98 -24.66
CA ILE A 464 14.40 24.81 -24.52
C ILE A 464 14.05 25.02 -23.06
#